data_41b676e2c1b9a6d847a71462390c6fcc
#
_entry.id   41b676e2c1b9a6d847a71462390c6fcc
#
_cell.length_a   1.000
_cell.length_b   1.000
_cell.length_c   1.000
_cell.angle_alpha   90.00
_cell.angle_beta   90.00
_cell.angle_gamma   90.00
#
_symmetry.space_group_name_H-M   'P 1'
#
loop_
_entity.id
_entity.type
_entity.pdbx_description
1 polymer ?
#
loop_
_entity_poly.entity_id
_entity_poly.type
_entity_poly.pdbx_seq_one_letter_code
_entity_poly.pdbx_strand_id
1 'polypeptide(L)'
;HHFGSWNKFMRIIQHNLIKLFLACILAFINVQAYADASPDIWPYLKEQVFKDRVINEDQNFLKIDGPKRASSGAQVPVTIALSENTHHIKKISVFIDANPGQHAATYFLTDQSQQILISTRIRMETDSYVRAVAETDSGELFMSAVPIRASGGCSGYMDVHDPELTKDLGKVLLKAENNFVTSRIKHPNFTGLQKDLDSGGYIPEWIVKTIEFNHEGGKILAVENQISISQDPFLKFTLPNPLQGSISITAKDTKGNQFNSAVQIN
;
A
#
# COMPACT_ATOMS: atom_id res chain seq x y z
N HIS A 1 55.67 -52.28 -17.11
CA HIS A 1 54.68 -52.31 -15.98
C HIS A 1 54.31 -50.92 -15.34
N HIS A 2 54.71 -49.79 -15.93
CA HIS A 2 54.47 -48.46 -15.33
C HIS A 2 53.29 -47.65 -15.90
N PHE A 3 52.66 -48.10 -16.97
CA PHE A 3 51.57 -47.33 -17.63
C PHE A 3 50.19 -47.47 -16.95
N GLY A 4 49.96 -48.53 -16.19
CA GLY A 4 48.66 -48.76 -15.54
C GLY A 4 48.41 -47.92 -14.26
N SER A 5 49.49 -47.51 -13.57
CA SER A 5 49.43 -46.75 -12.32
C SER A 5 49.03 -45.26 -12.56
N TRP A 6 49.54 -44.67 -13.63
CA TRP A 6 49.29 -43.27 -14.00
C TRP A 6 47.82 -43.03 -14.39
N ASN A 7 47.23 -43.95 -15.14
CA ASN A 7 45.81 -43.81 -15.56
C ASN A 7 44.85 -43.93 -14.38
N LYS A 8 45.19 -44.72 -13.38
CA LYS A 8 44.40 -44.89 -12.17
C LYS A 8 44.48 -43.64 -11.26
N PHE A 9 45.66 -43.02 -11.18
CA PHE A 9 45.89 -41.80 -10.43
C PHE A 9 45.19 -40.58 -11.08
N MET A 10 45.26 -40.43 -12.38
CA MET A 10 44.59 -39.39 -13.15
C MET A 10 43.04 -39.49 -13.04
N ARG A 11 42.46 -40.69 -13.04
CA ARG A 11 41.03 -40.93 -12.84
C ARG A 11 40.58 -40.52 -11.43
N ILE A 12 41.37 -40.73 -10.41
CA ILE A 12 41.05 -40.36 -9.02
C ILE A 12 41.07 -38.82 -8.90
N ILE A 13 42.03 -38.14 -9.48
CA ILE A 13 42.13 -36.68 -9.47
C ILE A 13 40.96 -36.07 -10.24
N GLN A 14 40.61 -36.57 -11.43
CA GLN A 14 39.44 -36.11 -12.18
C GLN A 14 38.13 -36.31 -11.41
N HIS A 15 37.99 -37.46 -10.75
CA HIS A 15 36.77 -37.73 -9.99
C HIS A 15 36.60 -36.81 -8.76
N ASN A 16 37.70 -36.51 -8.09
CA ASN A 16 37.70 -35.58 -6.96
C ASN A 16 37.52 -34.10 -7.40
N LEU A 17 38.07 -33.68 -8.53
CA LEU A 17 37.84 -32.37 -9.12
C LEU A 17 36.39 -32.17 -9.55
N ILE A 18 35.75 -33.19 -10.14
CA ILE A 18 34.36 -33.15 -10.53
C ILE A 18 33.43 -33.06 -9.28
N LYS A 19 33.73 -33.81 -8.21
CA LYS A 19 33.03 -33.72 -6.96
C LYS A 19 33.16 -32.36 -6.28
N LEU A 20 34.35 -31.77 -6.31
CA LEU A 20 34.61 -30.44 -5.76
C LEU A 20 33.87 -29.36 -6.58
N PHE A 21 33.86 -29.50 -7.91
CA PHE A 21 33.12 -28.58 -8.79
C PHE A 21 31.61 -28.67 -8.63
N LEU A 22 31.05 -29.90 -8.46
CA LEU A 22 29.65 -30.11 -8.16
C LEU A 22 29.27 -29.56 -6.75
N ALA A 23 30.14 -29.71 -5.77
CA ALA A 23 29.92 -29.17 -4.43
C ALA A 23 29.94 -27.64 -4.43
N CYS A 24 30.80 -27.01 -5.21
CA CYS A 24 30.80 -25.55 -5.40
C CYS A 24 29.54 -25.05 -6.13
N ILE A 25 29.06 -25.78 -7.15
CA ILE A 25 27.81 -25.41 -7.85
C ILE A 25 26.59 -25.54 -6.92
N LEU A 26 26.54 -26.58 -6.08
CA LEU A 26 25.47 -26.75 -5.09
C LEU A 26 25.50 -25.69 -3.97
N ALA A 27 26.67 -25.15 -3.64
CA ALA A 27 26.80 -24.07 -2.67
C ALA A 27 26.32 -22.71 -3.22
N PHE A 28 26.31 -22.51 -4.56
CA PHE A 28 25.80 -21.28 -5.19
C PHE A 28 24.27 -21.27 -5.40
N ILE A 29 23.56 -22.37 -5.20
CA ILE A 29 22.13 -22.48 -5.50
C ILE A 29 21.22 -21.96 -4.36
N ASN A 30 21.76 -21.63 -3.18
CA ASN A 30 20.94 -21.25 -2.02
C ASN A 30 21.20 -19.86 -1.45
N VAL A 31 21.72 -18.91 -2.23
CA VAL A 31 21.61 -17.50 -1.86
C VAL A 31 20.49 -16.89 -2.70
N GLN A 32 19.27 -17.29 -2.46
CA GLN A 32 18.17 -16.35 -2.61
C GLN A 32 18.33 -15.35 -1.47
N ALA A 33 19.04 -14.28 -1.74
CA ALA A 33 18.92 -13.09 -0.95
C ALA A 33 17.44 -12.66 -1.04
N TYR A 34 16.64 -13.05 -0.07
CA TYR A 34 15.47 -12.29 0.26
C TYR A 34 16.04 -10.93 0.64
N ALA A 35 15.90 -9.96 -0.25
CA ALA A 35 15.97 -8.58 0.17
C ALA A 35 14.76 -8.40 1.07
N ASP A 36 14.95 -8.66 2.37
CA ASP A 36 13.97 -8.31 3.37
C ASP A 36 13.75 -6.79 3.24
N ALA A 37 12.49 -6.41 3.17
CA ALA A 37 12.12 -5.01 3.34
C ALA A 37 12.82 -4.53 4.61
N SER A 38 13.72 -3.54 4.48
CA SER A 38 14.66 -3.21 5.55
C SER A 38 13.94 -2.97 6.88
N PRO A 39 14.10 -3.83 7.88
CA PRO A 39 13.42 -3.68 9.17
C PRO A 39 13.89 -2.46 9.94
N ASP A 40 15.01 -1.87 9.54
CA ASP A 40 15.72 -0.81 10.28
C ASP A 40 15.09 0.57 10.13
N ILE A 41 14.21 0.78 9.14
CA ILE A 41 13.55 2.08 8.90
C ILE A 41 12.41 2.31 9.90
N TRP A 42 11.69 1.27 10.29
CA TRP A 42 10.52 1.41 11.15
C TRP A 42 10.79 2.02 12.52
N PRO A 43 11.84 1.63 13.28
CA PRO A 43 12.13 2.27 14.56
C PRO A 43 12.29 3.78 14.45
N TYR A 44 12.94 4.26 13.38
CA TYR A 44 13.10 5.67 13.10
C TYR A 44 11.77 6.36 12.79
N LEU A 45 10.98 5.78 11.88
CA LEU A 45 9.66 6.28 11.51
C LEU A 45 8.71 6.30 12.72
N LYS A 46 8.71 5.24 13.52
CA LYS A 46 7.93 5.13 14.75
C LYS A 46 8.26 6.27 15.71
N GLU A 47 9.55 6.52 15.93
CA GLU A 47 10.01 7.63 16.81
C GLU A 47 9.54 8.99 16.30
N GLN A 48 9.60 9.22 14.98
CA GLN A 48 9.15 10.47 14.37
C GLN A 48 7.65 10.70 14.54
N VAL A 49 6.83 9.67 14.37
CA VAL A 49 5.37 9.79 14.31
C VAL A 49 4.71 9.56 15.66
N PHE A 50 5.16 8.55 16.39
CA PHE A 50 4.51 8.07 17.63
C PHE A 50 5.34 8.31 18.88
N LYS A 51 6.59 8.76 18.72
CA LYS A 51 7.54 9.02 19.81
C LYS A 51 7.72 7.77 20.69
N ASP A 52 7.59 7.90 21.98
CA ASP A 52 7.72 6.85 22.99
C ASP A 52 6.43 6.03 23.21
N ARG A 53 5.37 6.30 22.43
CA ARG A 53 4.10 5.56 22.56
C ARG A 53 4.30 4.08 22.26
N VAL A 54 3.73 3.24 23.10
CA VAL A 54 3.73 1.80 22.90
C VAL A 54 2.75 1.43 21.80
N ILE A 55 3.21 0.59 20.85
CA ILE A 55 2.37 0.02 19.80
C ILE A 55 2.27 -1.48 20.03
N ASN A 56 1.04 -1.98 20.22
CA ASN A 56 0.78 -3.40 20.40
C ASN A 56 0.69 -4.10 19.03
N GLU A 57 1.55 -5.06 18.80
CA GLU A 57 1.57 -5.91 17.60
C GLU A 57 0.94 -7.29 17.84
N ASP A 58 0.79 -7.70 19.10
CA ASP A 58 0.19 -8.96 19.50
C ASP A 58 -1.33 -8.82 19.62
N GLN A 59 -2.00 -8.70 18.48
CA GLN A 59 -3.44 -8.58 18.36
C GLN A 59 -3.93 -9.29 17.09
N ASN A 60 -5.20 -9.62 17.02
CA ASN A 60 -5.80 -10.40 15.92
C ASN A 60 -6.99 -9.72 15.22
N PHE A 61 -7.37 -8.52 15.63
CA PHE A 61 -8.50 -7.79 15.07
C PHE A 61 -8.14 -6.81 13.95
N LEU A 62 -6.87 -6.41 13.86
CA LEU A 62 -6.37 -5.55 12.79
C LEU A 62 -5.40 -6.33 11.90
N LYS A 63 -5.65 -6.35 10.60
CA LYS A 63 -4.76 -6.99 9.63
C LYS A 63 -4.62 -6.12 8.39
N ILE A 64 -3.38 -5.98 7.90
CA ILE A 64 -3.09 -5.45 6.57
C ILE A 64 -2.52 -6.56 5.70
N ASP A 65 -3.00 -6.65 4.47
CA ASP A 65 -2.56 -7.62 3.46
C ASP A 65 -2.22 -6.93 2.14
N GLY A 66 -1.34 -7.57 1.38
CA GLY A 66 -0.96 -7.17 0.03
C GLY A 66 -0.21 -8.28 -0.69
N PRO A 67 0.13 -8.11 -1.97
CA PRO A 67 0.87 -9.11 -2.73
C PRO A 67 2.29 -9.25 -2.21
N LYS A 68 2.87 -10.45 -2.29
CA LYS A 68 4.31 -10.64 -2.00
C LYS A 68 5.18 -9.81 -2.93
N ARG A 69 4.77 -9.71 -4.20
CA ARG A 69 5.38 -8.87 -5.24
C ARG A 69 4.28 -8.18 -6.03
N ALA A 70 4.34 -6.86 -6.11
CA ALA A 70 3.43 -6.08 -6.92
C ALA A 70 3.81 -6.17 -8.41
N SER A 71 2.81 -6.23 -9.27
CA SER A 71 3.00 -6.16 -10.73
C SER A 71 3.40 -4.75 -11.19
N SER A 72 3.04 -3.73 -10.42
CA SER A 72 3.40 -2.33 -10.65
C SER A 72 3.55 -1.62 -9.31
N GLY A 73 4.64 -0.89 -9.12
CA GLY A 73 4.83 -0.03 -7.94
C GLY A 73 3.88 1.16 -7.92
N ALA A 74 3.32 1.55 -9.07
CA ALA A 74 2.37 2.67 -9.18
C ALA A 74 0.96 2.31 -8.69
N GLN A 75 0.60 1.03 -8.61
CA GLN A 75 -0.73 0.55 -8.25
C GLN A 75 -0.66 -0.74 -7.43
N VAL A 76 -0.18 -0.65 -6.21
CA VAL A 76 -0.06 -1.79 -5.31
C VAL A 76 -1.36 -1.95 -4.52
N PRO A 77 -2.11 -3.05 -4.71
CA PRO A 77 -3.34 -3.28 -3.97
C PRO A 77 -3.01 -3.66 -2.52
N VAL A 78 -3.68 -3.04 -1.58
CA VAL A 78 -3.62 -3.39 -0.16
C VAL A 78 -5.02 -3.45 0.43
N THR A 79 -5.18 -4.32 1.41
CA THR A 79 -6.45 -4.51 2.12
C THR A 79 -6.20 -4.42 3.62
N ILE A 80 -7.05 -3.66 4.30
CA ILE A 80 -7.04 -3.51 5.76
C ILE A 80 -8.32 -4.08 6.30
N ALA A 81 -8.22 -5.06 7.18
CA ALA A 81 -9.35 -5.65 7.88
C ALA A 81 -9.34 -5.24 9.35
N LEU A 82 -10.42 -4.62 9.80
CA LEU A 82 -10.73 -4.39 11.20
C LEU A 82 -11.93 -5.24 11.55
N SER A 83 -11.70 -6.31 12.32
CA SER A 83 -12.76 -7.21 12.79
C SER A 83 -13.28 -6.78 14.16
N GLU A 84 -14.32 -7.46 14.62
CA GLU A 84 -14.89 -7.23 15.93
C GLU A 84 -13.84 -7.30 17.04
N ASN A 85 -13.88 -6.32 17.93
CA ASN A 85 -12.97 -6.22 19.07
C ASN A 85 -13.61 -5.38 20.18
N THR A 86 -12.95 -5.31 21.33
CA THR A 86 -13.46 -4.59 22.52
C THR A 86 -13.09 -3.10 22.54
N HIS A 87 -12.28 -2.63 21.58
CA HIS A 87 -11.83 -1.25 21.50
C HIS A 87 -12.73 -0.43 20.59
N HIS A 88 -12.78 0.86 20.83
CA HIS A 88 -13.35 1.83 19.88
C HIS A 88 -12.23 2.49 19.12
N ILE A 89 -12.10 2.16 17.83
CA ILE A 89 -11.05 2.66 16.96
C ILE A 89 -11.48 3.99 16.33
N LYS A 90 -10.76 5.06 16.58
CA LYS A 90 -11.06 6.37 15.97
C LYS A 90 -10.44 6.54 14.60
N LYS A 91 -9.25 5.97 14.37
CA LYS A 91 -8.58 6.05 13.07
C LYS A 91 -7.61 4.90 12.82
N ILE A 92 -7.35 4.65 11.53
CA ILE A 92 -6.30 3.75 11.05
C ILE A 92 -5.40 4.55 10.11
N SER A 93 -4.11 4.62 10.42
CA SER A 93 -3.11 5.25 9.57
C SER A 93 -2.27 4.20 8.85
N VAL A 94 -1.97 4.45 7.57
CA VAL A 94 -1.18 3.55 6.73
C VAL A 94 0.19 4.16 6.46
N PHE A 95 1.24 3.39 6.70
CA PHE A 95 2.63 3.78 6.47
C PHE A 95 3.33 2.81 5.53
N ILE A 96 4.24 3.34 4.72
CA ILE A 96 5.13 2.60 3.84
C ILE A 96 6.54 3.01 4.22
N ASP A 97 7.26 2.15 4.94
CA ASP A 97 8.51 2.50 5.63
C ASP A 97 9.54 3.16 4.72
N ALA A 98 9.76 2.59 3.53
CA ALA A 98 10.81 3.00 2.61
C ALA A 98 10.35 4.00 1.52
N ASN A 99 9.10 4.46 1.57
CA ASN A 99 8.62 5.45 0.60
C ASN A 99 9.15 6.86 0.90
N PRO A 100 9.32 7.70 -0.13
CA PRO A 100 9.56 9.14 0.06
C PRO A 100 8.42 9.81 0.84
N GLY A 101 7.17 9.47 0.51
CA GLY A 101 5.97 9.80 1.30
C GLY A 101 5.58 8.61 2.17
N GLN A 102 6.12 8.50 3.36
CA GLN A 102 5.95 7.34 4.23
C GLN A 102 4.52 7.18 4.75
N HIS A 103 3.86 8.27 5.11
CA HIS A 103 2.44 8.25 5.48
C HIS A 103 1.59 8.26 4.20
N ALA A 104 0.81 7.21 3.97
CA ALA A 104 0.01 7.05 2.75
C ALA A 104 -1.42 7.58 2.90
N ALA A 105 -2.10 7.24 3.99
CA ALA A 105 -3.48 7.66 4.26
C ALA A 105 -3.83 7.51 5.73
N THR A 106 -4.88 8.23 6.14
CA THR A 106 -5.56 8.01 7.42
C THR A 106 -7.06 7.83 7.18
N TYR A 107 -7.62 6.78 7.74
CA TYR A 107 -9.04 6.45 7.72
C TYR A 107 -9.64 6.79 9.08
N PHE A 108 -10.55 7.76 9.12
CA PHE A 108 -11.27 8.16 10.33
C PHE A 108 -12.59 7.38 10.40
N LEU A 109 -12.72 6.57 11.43
CA LEU A 109 -13.85 5.70 11.63
C LEU A 109 -14.96 6.38 12.45
N THR A 110 -16.17 5.88 12.29
CA THR A 110 -17.35 6.25 13.07
C THR A 110 -17.92 5.00 13.74
N ASP A 111 -19.01 5.13 14.49
CA ASP A 111 -19.69 3.97 15.09
C ASP A 111 -20.18 2.96 14.03
N GLN A 112 -20.44 3.42 12.81
CA GLN A 112 -20.88 2.56 11.70
C GLN A 112 -19.74 1.78 11.04
N SER A 113 -18.47 2.17 11.24
CA SER A 113 -17.30 1.59 10.59
C SER A 113 -16.33 0.92 11.57
N GLN A 114 -16.76 0.52 12.75
CA GLN A 114 -15.93 -0.17 13.76
C GLN A 114 -15.55 -1.60 13.35
N GLN A 115 -16.28 -2.20 12.40
CA GLN A 115 -15.88 -3.40 11.68
C GLN A 115 -15.91 -3.06 10.20
N ILE A 116 -14.75 -3.14 9.54
CA ILE A 116 -14.63 -2.68 8.16
C ILE A 116 -13.51 -3.43 7.44
N LEU A 117 -13.74 -3.72 6.17
CA LEU A 117 -12.72 -4.17 5.24
C LEU A 117 -12.48 -3.03 4.23
N ILE A 118 -11.27 -2.51 4.19
CA ILE A 118 -10.88 -1.41 3.29
C ILE A 118 -9.91 -1.95 2.25
N SER A 119 -10.20 -1.71 0.97
CA SER A 119 -9.29 -2.00 -0.15
C SER A 119 -8.94 -0.71 -0.87
N THR A 120 -7.65 -0.49 -1.09
CA THR A 120 -7.14 0.69 -1.79
C THR A 120 -5.91 0.33 -2.62
N ARG A 121 -5.34 1.31 -3.32
CA ARG A 121 -4.11 1.16 -4.09
C ARG A 121 -3.12 2.23 -3.68
N ILE A 122 -1.90 1.80 -3.35
CA ILE A 122 -0.81 2.67 -2.94
C ILE A 122 0.31 2.69 -3.98
N ARG A 123 1.17 3.69 -3.91
CA ARG A 123 2.43 3.76 -4.65
C ARG A 123 3.57 3.28 -3.76
N MET A 124 4.45 2.45 -4.31
CA MET A 124 5.67 2.02 -3.62
C MET A 124 6.89 2.27 -4.51
N GLU A 125 7.87 2.99 -3.98
CA GLU A 125 9.10 3.29 -4.71
C GLU A 125 10.08 2.13 -4.69
N THR A 126 10.11 1.38 -3.61
CA THR A 126 11.00 0.23 -3.41
C THR A 126 10.33 -0.81 -2.51
N ASP A 127 10.97 -1.97 -2.37
CA ASP A 127 10.59 -3.00 -1.42
C ASP A 127 10.44 -2.40 -0.01
N SER A 128 9.35 -2.69 0.68
CA SER A 128 9.05 -2.08 1.98
C SER A 128 8.04 -2.89 2.78
N TYR A 129 8.07 -2.73 4.10
CA TYR A 129 6.90 -3.01 4.92
C TYR A 129 5.83 -1.93 4.69
N VAL A 130 4.60 -2.39 4.62
CA VAL A 130 3.38 -1.57 4.65
C VAL A 130 2.68 -1.86 5.96
N ARG A 131 2.34 -0.82 6.72
CA ARG A 131 1.80 -0.92 8.07
C ARG A 131 0.45 -0.23 8.19
N ALA A 132 -0.47 -0.86 8.92
CA ALA A 132 -1.69 -0.23 9.41
C ALA A 132 -1.55 -0.05 10.92
N VAL A 133 -1.74 1.17 11.39
CA VAL A 133 -1.71 1.51 12.81
C VAL A 133 -3.08 2.05 13.20
N ALA A 134 -3.80 1.29 14.03
CA ALA A 134 -5.07 1.70 14.60
C ALA A 134 -4.85 2.45 15.92
N GLU A 135 -5.61 3.52 16.10
CA GLU A 135 -5.61 4.30 17.34
C GLU A 135 -7.01 4.33 17.93
N THR A 136 -7.12 4.00 19.22
CA THR A 136 -8.37 4.06 19.97
C THR A 136 -8.69 5.48 20.44
N ASP A 137 -9.91 5.72 20.90
CA ASP A 137 -10.30 7.00 21.53
C ASP A 137 -9.45 7.32 22.76
N SER A 138 -8.99 6.29 23.49
CA SER A 138 -8.11 6.46 24.67
C SER A 138 -6.64 6.62 24.32
N GLY A 139 -6.25 6.51 23.04
CA GLY A 139 -4.88 6.70 22.56
C GLY A 139 -4.04 5.44 22.54
N GLU A 140 -4.59 4.25 22.73
CA GLU A 140 -3.88 2.98 22.54
C GLU A 140 -3.61 2.75 21.06
N LEU A 141 -2.46 2.18 20.75
CA LEU A 141 -2.01 1.90 19.39
C LEU A 141 -1.88 0.38 19.15
N PHE A 142 -2.40 -0.06 18.02
CA PHE A 142 -2.29 -1.43 17.53
C PHE A 142 -1.78 -1.43 16.10
N MET A 143 -0.93 -2.37 15.73
CA MET A 143 -0.33 -2.43 14.39
C MET A 143 -0.39 -3.81 13.78
N SER A 144 -0.56 -3.83 12.47
CA SER A 144 -0.31 -4.96 11.58
C SER A 144 0.62 -4.52 10.47
N ALA A 145 1.48 -5.39 9.98
CA ALA A 145 2.44 -5.09 8.93
C ALA A 145 2.54 -6.23 7.93
N VAL A 146 2.83 -5.89 6.66
CA VAL A 146 3.06 -6.84 5.58
C VAL A 146 4.25 -6.39 4.73
N PRO A 147 5.22 -7.28 4.42
CA PRO A 147 6.30 -6.97 3.48
C PRO A 147 5.79 -7.10 2.04
N ILE A 148 6.06 -6.11 1.21
CA ILE A 148 5.70 -6.10 -0.21
C ILE A 148 6.93 -5.73 -1.05
N ARG A 149 7.17 -6.47 -2.12
CA ARG A 149 8.22 -6.17 -3.11
C ARG A 149 7.60 -5.36 -4.25
N ALA A 150 8.15 -4.18 -4.50
CA ALA A 150 7.70 -3.27 -5.54
C ALA A 150 8.81 -2.31 -5.94
N SER A 151 8.63 -1.55 -7.04
CA SER A 151 9.60 -0.55 -7.46
C SER A 151 8.97 0.54 -8.32
N GLY A 152 9.52 1.77 -8.24
CA GLY A 152 9.31 2.86 -9.18
C GLY A 152 7.92 3.47 -9.20
N GLY A 153 7.18 3.43 -8.08
CA GLY A 153 5.79 3.87 -8.04
C GLY A 153 5.56 5.36 -7.77
N CYS A 154 6.54 6.06 -7.20
CA CYS A 154 6.38 7.44 -6.74
C CYS A 154 7.05 8.48 -7.64
N SER A 155 8.07 8.06 -8.39
CA SER A 155 8.89 8.91 -9.25
C SER A 155 8.80 8.47 -10.72
N GLY A 156 9.61 9.08 -11.58
CA GLY A 156 9.68 8.77 -13.01
C GLY A 156 9.23 9.93 -13.88
N TYR A 157 9.27 9.72 -15.19
CA TYR A 157 8.86 10.73 -16.18
C TYR A 157 7.41 10.54 -16.59
N MET A 158 6.68 11.64 -16.75
CA MET A 158 5.31 11.66 -17.21
C MET A 158 5.13 12.74 -18.29
N ASP A 159 4.32 12.43 -19.28
CA ASP A 159 3.84 13.43 -20.24
C ASP A 159 2.65 14.19 -19.63
N VAL A 160 2.90 15.37 -19.09
CA VAL A 160 1.84 16.21 -18.49
C VAL A 160 0.85 16.73 -19.51
N HIS A 161 1.19 16.69 -20.82
CA HIS A 161 0.32 17.08 -21.93
C HIS A 161 -0.53 15.93 -22.47
N ASP A 162 -0.34 14.70 -21.96
CA ASP A 162 -1.21 13.57 -22.29
C ASP A 162 -2.65 13.90 -21.87
N PRO A 163 -3.59 14.06 -22.82
CA PRO A 163 -4.96 14.40 -22.51
C PRO A 163 -5.67 13.33 -21.67
N GLU A 164 -5.20 12.09 -21.67
CA GLU A 164 -5.79 11.01 -20.86
C GLU A 164 -5.56 11.22 -19.35
N LEU A 165 -4.53 12.00 -18.95
CA LEU A 165 -4.28 12.30 -17.53
C LEU A 165 -5.38 13.18 -16.91
N THR A 166 -5.93 14.11 -17.68
CA THR A 166 -6.91 15.10 -17.19
C THR A 166 -8.29 14.93 -17.82
N LYS A 167 -8.43 14.02 -18.79
CA LYS A 167 -9.73 13.67 -19.37
C LYS A 167 -10.66 13.18 -18.27
N ASP A 168 -11.87 13.71 -18.25
CA ASP A 168 -12.88 13.41 -17.24
C ASP A 168 -12.40 13.68 -15.79
N LEU A 169 -11.50 14.65 -15.60
CA LEU A 169 -10.99 15.01 -14.28
C LEU A 169 -12.14 15.26 -13.30
N GLY A 170 -12.03 14.59 -12.14
CA GLY A 170 -13.03 14.70 -11.07
C GLY A 170 -14.27 13.84 -11.28
N LYS A 171 -14.38 13.10 -12.37
CA LYS A 171 -15.45 12.11 -12.52
C LYS A 171 -15.37 11.07 -11.42
N VAL A 172 -16.46 10.91 -10.67
CA VAL A 172 -16.59 9.95 -9.59
C VAL A 172 -17.44 8.77 -10.04
N LEU A 173 -16.86 7.56 -10.01
CA LEU A 173 -17.62 6.32 -10.06
C LEU A 173 -17.94 5.92 -8.62
N LEU A 174 -19.22 5.92 -8.27
CA LEU A 174 -19.70 5.46 -6.97
C LEU A 174 -20.70 4.34 -7.18
N LYS A 175 -20.45 3.20 -6.53
CA LYS A 175 -21.35 2.05 -6.48
C LYS A 175 -21.54 1.62 -5.04
N ALA A 176 -22.76 1.27 -4.70
CA ALA A 176 -23.09 0.69 -3.41
C ALA A 176 -24.05 -0.47 -3.62
N GLU A 177 -23.70 -1.64 -3.13
CA GLU A 177 -24.48 -2.86 -3.23
C GLU A 177 -24.37 -3.63 -1.92
N ASN A 178 -25.50 -4.11 -1.39
CA ASN A 178 -25.51 -4.89 -0.16
C ASN A 178 -24.75 -4.16 0.96
N ASN A 179 -23.58 -4.65 1.31
CA ASN A 179 -22.75 -4.15 2.42
C ASN A 179 -21.42 -3.54 1.97
N PHE A 180 -21.23 -3.30 0.68
CA PHE A 180 -20.00 -2.68 0.18
C PHE A 180 -20.25 -1.41 -0.63
N VAL A 181 -19.31 -0.50 -0.55
CA VAL A 181 -19.24 0.75 -1.31
C VAL A 181 -17.92 0.76 -2.09
N THR A 182 -18.01 1.05 -3.37
CA THR A 182 -16.83 1.22 -4.24
C THR A 182 -16.82 2.62 -4.82
N SER A 183 -15.68 3.29 -4.75
CA SER A 183 -15.45 4.57 -5.40
C SER A 183 -14.16 4.61 -6.18
N ARG A 184 -14.18 5.36 -7.27
CA ARG A 184 -12.99 5.72 -8.05
C ARG A 184 -13.15 7.16 -8.52
N ILE A 185 -12.12 7.97 -8.31
CA ILE A 185 -12.11 9.37 -8.71
C ILE A 185 -11.08 9.53 -9.81
N LYS A 186 -11.48 10.03 -10.97
CA LYS A 186 -10.54 10.31 -12.07
C LYS A 186 -9.67 11.50 -11.69
N HIS A 187 -8.39 11.25 -11.42
CA HIS A 187 -7.45 12.26 -10.97
C HIS A 187 -6.01 11.78 -11.17
N PRO A 188 -5.08 12.60 -11.67
CA PRO A 188 -3.70 12.18 -11.92
C PRO A 188 -2.92 11.86 -10.64
N ASN A 189 -3.27 12.41 -9.50
CA ASN A 189 -2.60 12.24 -8.22
C ASN A 189 -1.06 12.37 -8.34
N PHE A 190 -0.60 13.51 -8.87
CA PHE A 190 0.83 13.78 -8.99
C PHE A 190 1.50 13.86 -7.62
N THR A 191 2.61 13.15 -7.50
CA THR A 191 3.30 13.01 -6.22
C THR A 191 4.19 14.20 -5.84
N GLY A 192 4.54 15.04 -6.78
CA GLY A 192 5.59 16.07 -6.62
C GLY A 192 7.01 15.55 -6.86
N LEU A 193 7.17 14.23 -7.06
CA LEU A 193 8.45 13.55 -7.29
C LEU A 193 8.63 13.08 -8.74
N GLN A 194 7.58 13.17 -9.53
CA GLN A 194 7.59 12.87 -10.97
C GLN A 194 8.15 14.04 -11.76
N LYS A 195 8.75 13.74 -12.91
CA LYS A 195 9.31 14.74 -13.81
C LYS A 195 8.51 14.80 -15.10
N ASP A 196 8.32 16.02 -15.59
CA ASP A 196 7.76 16.25 -16.91
C ASP A 196 8.71 15.73 -18.00
N LEU A 197 8.19 14.95 -18.92
CA LEU A 197 8.95 14.32 -20.01
C LEU A 197 9.61 15.36 -20.93
N ASP A 198 8.93 16.48 -21.18
CA ASP A 198 9.41 17.53 -22.10
C ASP A 198 10.42 18.46 -21.43
N SER A 199 10.10 18.99 -20.26
CA SER A 199 10.94 19.99 -19.58
C SER A 199 12.01 19.37 -18.67
N GLY A 200 11.83 18.12 -18.22
CA GLY A 200 12.65 17.49 -17.20
C GLY A 200 12.48 18.07 -15.79
N GLY A 201 11.62 19.06 -15.61
CA GLY A 201 11.31 19.67 -14.32
C GLY A 201 10.36 18.79 -13.48
N TYR A 202 10.36 19.00 -12.16
CA TYR A 202 9.41 18.33 -11.29
C TYR A 202 7.98 18.81 -11.54
N ILE A 203 7.05 17.85 -11.58
CA ILE A 203 5.62 18.13 -11.66
C ILE A 203 5.14 18.46 -10.24
N PRO A 204 4.49 19.61 -10.01
CA PRO A 204 3.97 19.96 -8.70
C PRO A 204 3.00 18.91 -8.15
N GLU A 205 3.02 18.69 -6.85
CA GLU A 205 2.06 17.83 -6.16
C GLU A 205 0.62 18.28 -6.46
N TRP A 206 -0.21 17.33 -6.82
CA TRP A 206 -1.64 17.54 -7.01
C TRP A 206 -2.39 16.23 -6.75
N ILE A 207 -3.02 16.14 -5.59
CA ILE A 207 -3.66 14.91 -5.12
C ILE A 207 -5.09 15.15 -4.63
N VAL A 208 -5.93 14.13 -4.69
CA VAL A 208 -7.18 14.07 -3.93
C VAL A 208 -6.83 13.93 -2.45
N LYS A 209 -6.97 15.01 -1.69
CA LYS A 209 -6.51 15.10 -0.31
C LYS A 209 -7.48 14.50 0.67
N THR A 210 -8.78 14.76 0.51
CA THR A 210 -9.81 14.29 1.43
C THR A 210 -10.95 13.61 0.69
N ILE A 211 -11.47 12.54 1.29
CA ILE A 211 -12.67 11.85 0.82
C ILE A 211 -13.57 11.59 2.04
N GLU A 212 -14.85 11.92 1.90
CA GLU A 212 -15.84 11.66 2.95
C GLU A 212 -17.02 10.89 2.37
N PHE A 213 -17.42 9.83 3.05
CA PHE A 213 -18.59 9.03 2.73
C PHE A 213 -19.68 9.26 3.77
N ASN A 214 -20.88 9.52 3.30
CA ASN A 214 -22.06 9.71 4.15
C ASN A 214 -23.16 8.71 3.76
N HIS A 215 -23.86 8.21 4.78
CA HIS A 215 -25.00 7.33 4.67
C HIS A 215 -26.20 7.99 5.34
N GLU A 216 -27.28 8.23 4.59
CA GLU A 216 -28.46 8.91 5.12
C GLU A 216 -28.12 10.24 5.83
N GLY A 217 -27.17 11.00 5.28
CA GLY A 217 -26.73 12.28 5.84
C GLY A 217 -25.76 12.19 7.03
N GLY A 218 -25.45 10.99 7.52
CA GLY A 218 -24.49 10.74 8.59
C GLY A 218 -23.15 10.22 8.04
N LYS A 219 -22.04 10.71 8.60
CA LYS A 219 -20.69 10.26 8.19
C LYS A 219 -20.47 8.79 8.52
N ILE A 220 -19.99 8.01 7.55
CA ILE A 220 -19.58 6.60 7.76
C ILE A 220 -18.06 6.54 7.90
N LEU A 221 -17.33 7.16 6.98
CA LEU A 221 -15.90 7.08 6.83
C LEU A 221 -15.38 8.38 6.25
N ALA A 222 -14.29 8.89 6.81
CA ALA A 222 -13.52 9.98 6.20
C ALA A 222 -12.09 9.51 5.97
N VAL A 223 -11.47 9.99 4.89
CA VAL A 223 -10.13 9.61 4.47
C VAL A 223 -9.30 10.87 4.23
N GLU A 224 -8.10 10.88 4.75
CA GLU A 224 -7.06 11.84 4.39
C GLU A 224 -5.94 11.12 3.67
N ASN A 225 -5.72 11.48 2.40
CA ASN A 225 -4.70 10.91 1.54
C ASN A 225 -3.43 11.75 1.54
N GLN A 226 -2.30 11.08 1.27
CA GLN A 226 -1.02 11.69 0.98
C GLN A 226 -0.52 11.25 -0.41
N ILE A 227 0.70 11.64 -0.79
CA ILE A 227 1.25 11.42 -2.13
C ILE A 227 1.41 9.93 -2.51
N SER A 228 1.43 9.03 -1.55
CA SER A 228 1.58 7.59 -1.79
C SER A 228 0.28 6.88 -2.17
N ILE A 229 -0.81 7.61 -2.41
CA ILE A 229 -2.02 7.05 -3.02
C ILE A 229 -1.90 7.10 -4.54
N SER A 230 -2.31 6.01 -5.20
CA SER A 230 -2.21 5.84 -6.65
C SER A 230 -3.02 6.87 -7.45
N GLN A 231 -2.66 7.02 -8.73
CA GLN A 231 -3.50 7.70 -9.73
C GLN A 231 -4.92 7.11 -9.71
N ASP A 232 -5.92 7.94 -10.01
CA ASP A 232 -7.33 7.58 -9.97
C ASP A 232 -7.70 6.91 -8.64
N PRO A 233 -7.66 7.63 -7.51
CA PRO A 233 -7.85 7.04 -6.20
C PRO A 233 -9.03 6.08 -6.13
N PHE A 234 -8.72 4.85 -5.80
CA PHE A 234 -9.68 3.76 -5.65
C PHE A 234 -9.85 3.44 -4.18
N LEU A 235 -11.11 3.34 -3.74
CA LEU A 235 -11.45 2.87 -2.42
C LEU A 235 -12.68 1.98 -2.49
N LYS A 236 -12.57 0.79 -1.91
CA LYS A 236 -13.68 -0.09 -1.62
C LYS A 236 -13.71 -0.35 -0.12
N PHE A 237 -14.86 -0.24 0.49
CA PHE A 237 -15.03 -0.72 1.86
C PHE A 237 -16.27 -1.59 2.00
N THR A 238 -16.19 -2.57 2.90
CA THR A 238 -17.25 -3.51 3.20
C THR A 238 -17.57 -3.41 4.69
N LEU A 239 -18.85 -3.28 5.02
CA LEU A 239 -19.36 -3.27 6.37
C LEU A 239 -20.04 -4.60 6.71
N PRO A 240 -20.20 -4.98 8.00
CA PRO A 240 -20.76 -6.28 8.35
C PRO A 240 -22.23 -6.43 7.97
N ASN A 241 -22.99 -5.34 7.94
CA ASN A 241 -24.42 -5.36 7.65
C ASN A 241 -24.73 -4.70 6.30
N PRO A 242 -25.78 -5.17 5.60
CA PRO A 242 -26.25 -4.50 4.39
C PRO A 242 -26.63 -3.04 4.65
N LEU A 243 -26.29 -2.19 3.69
CA LEU A 243 -26.67 -0.79 3.66
C LEU A 243 -27.97 -0.63 2.87
N GLN A 244 -28.80 0.34 3.28
CA GLN A 244 -30.00 0.76 2.56
C GLN A 244 -30.04 2.26 2.46
N GLY A 245 -30.80 2.79 1.48
CA GLY A 245 -30.97 4.22 1.31
C GLY A 245 -29.87 4.89 0.52
N SER A 246 -29.48 6.09 0.91
CA SER A 246 -28.57 6.95 0.12
C SER A 246 -27.13 6.91 0.66
N ILE A 247 -26.19 6.66 -0.23
CA ILE A 247 -24.75 6.84 -0.01
C ILE A 247 -24.26 8.01 -0.85
N SER A 248 -23.48 8.90 -0.26
CA SER A 248 -22.82 9.99 -0.96
C SER A 248 -21.31 10.04 -0.67
N ILE A 249 -20.56 10.58 -1.63
CA ILE A 249 -19.14 10.87 -1.53
C ILE A 249 -18.87 12.33 -1.82
N THR A 250 -18.01 12.95 -1.03
CA THR A 250 -17.43 14.27 -1.29
C THR A 250 -15.94 14.16 -1.21
N ALA A 251 -15.23 14.59 -2.26
CA ALA A 251 -13.78 14.60 -2.31
C ALA A 251 -13.26 15.98 -2.63
N LYS A 252 -12.08 16.33 -2.10
CA LYS A 252 -11.39 17.58 -2.38
C LYS A 252 -9.94 17.33 -2.73
N ASP A 253 -9.43 18.01 -3.74
CA ASP A 253 -8.02 17.97 -4.10
C ASP A 253 -7.22 19.13 -3.49
N THR A 254 -5.91 19.09 -3.65
CA THR A 254 -4.98 20.11 -3.15
C THR A 254 -5.04 21.45 -3.90
N LYS A 255 -5.75 21.50 -5.03
CA LYS A 255 -6.04 22.74 -5.76
C LYS A 255 -7.40 23.37 -5.39
N GLY A 256 -8.13 22.74 -4.43
CA GLY A 256 -9.41 23.23 -3.97
C GLY A 256 -10.62 22.78 -4.80
N ASN A 257 -10.42 21.90 -5.79
CA ASN A 257 -11.55 21.32 -6.52
C ASN A 257 -12.32 20.36 -5.64
N GLN A 258 -13.65 20.34 -5.79
CA GLN A 258 -14.54 19.42 -5.07
C GLN A 258 -15.28 18.52 -6.05
N PHE A 259 -15.32 17.24 -5.73
CA PHE A 259 -15.96 16.20 -6.53
C PHE A 259 -17.01 15.49 -5.68
N ASN A 260 -18.21 15.30 -6.21
CA ASN A 260 -19.33 14.73 -5.48
C ASN A 260 -20.05 13.69 -6.32
N SER A 261 -20.63 12.70 -5.66
CA SER A 261 -21.57 11.75 -6.25
C SER A 261 -22.48 11.17 -5.17
N ALA A 262 -23.61 10.63 -5.57
CA ALA A 262 -24.53 9.94 -4.67
C ALA A 262 -25.25 8.82 -5.42
N VAL A 263 -25.55 7.72 -4.72
CA VAL A 263 -26.33 6.60 -5.24
C VAL A 263 -27.35 6.12 -4.21
N GLN A 264 -28.45 5.56 -4.71
CA GLN A 264 -29.44 4.84 -3.90
C GLN A 264 -29.11 3.36 -3.91
N ILE A 265 -29.20 2.73 -2.74
CA ILE A 265 -29.11 1.28 -2.57
C ILE A 265 -30.54 0.75 -2.54
N ASN A 266 -30.85 -0.11 -3.51
CA ASN A 266 -32.16 -0.75 -3.62
C ASN A 266 -32.21 -2.09 -2.87
#